data_0bc4e7f5a3b03e217e623bf20e83a078
#
_entry.id   0bc4e7f5a3b03e217e623bf20e83a078
#
_cell.length_a   1.000
_cell.length_b   1.000
_cell.length_c   1.000
_cell.angle_alpha   90.00
_cell.angle_beta   90.00
_cell.angle_gamma   90.00
#
_symmetry.space_group_name_H-M   'P 1'
#
loop_
_entity.id
_entity.type
_entity.pdbx_description
1 polymer ?
#
loop_
_entity_poly.entity_id
_entity_poly.type
_entity_poly.pdbx_seq_one_letter_code
_entity_poly.pdbx_strand_id
1 'polypeptide(L)'
;MLSDQFDVVINSEAISSMNGDYKLVVCLTENNITNWQKDGTIEDPSYIHKHVLRSFLTPTWGNDLSAEEINSGDGFSNGYSFIVSDLENDNINYSTTLPPFTGNAGNWDINNLYVLAYIYDVSNYEILQVEEKSLLSK
;
A
#
# COMPACT_ATOMS: atom_id res chain seq x y z
N MET A 1 13.62 17.92 -12.97
CA MET A 1 12.41 17.07 -12.98
C MET A 1 12.61 16.01 -11.96
N LEU A 2 11.78 15.91 -10.94
CA LEU A 2 11.84 14.79 -9.99
C LEU A 2 11.45 13.54 -10.78
N SER A 3 12.25 12.48 -10.64
CA SER A 3 11.89 11.18 -11.19
C SER A 3 10.63 10.69 -10.47
N ASP A 4 9.64 10.17 -11.18
CA ASP A 4 8.48 9.49 -10.65
C ASP A 4 8.64 7.96 -10.64
N GLN A 5 9.83 7.49 -10.98
CA GLN A 5 10.24 6.09 -10.86
C GLN A 5 10.88 5.84 -9.50
N PHE A 6 10.44 4.78 -8.84
CA PHE A 6 10.91 4.39 -7.52
C PHE A 6 11.24 2.91 -7.46
N ASP A 7 12.28 2.62 -6.67
CA ASP A 7 12.65 1.28 -6.24
C ASP A 7 12.47 1.19 -4.73
N VAL A 8 11.65 0.24 -4.29
CA VAL A 8 11.36 0.01 -2.88
C VAL A 8 11.83 -1.38 -2.48
N VAL A 9 12.57 -1.46 -1.39
CA VAL A 9 13.02 -2.74 -0.81
C VAL A 9 12.41 -2.88 0.58
N ILE A 10 11.70 -3.99 0.79
CA ILE A 10 11.17 -4.37 2.09
C ILE A 10 12.08 -5.45 2.67
N ASN A 11 12.77 -5.11 3.75
CA ASN A 11 13.57 -6.05 4.52
C ASN A 11 12.83 -6.40 5.80
N SER A 12 12.70 -7.68 6.09
CA SER A 12 12.08 -8.19 7.30
C SER A 12 12.93 -9.29 7.92
N GLU A 13 12.84 -9.44 9.22
CA GLU A 13 13.56 -10.45 10.00
C GLU A 13 12.61 -11.07 11.03
N ALA A 14 12.62 -12.38 11.13
CA ALA A 14 11.87 -13.10 12.15
C ALA A 14 12.60 -13.00 13.49
N ILE A 15 11.95 -12.43 14.51
CA ILE A 15 12.50 -12.31 15.86
C ILE A 15 12.27 -13.58 16.71
N SER A 16 11.41 -14.47 16.23
CA SER A 16 11.13 -15.77 16.84
C SER A 16 10.79 -16.78 15.76
N SER A 17 10.89 -18.07 16.07
CA SER A 17 10.44 -19.11 15.15
C SER A 17 8.94 -19.02 14.92
N MET A 18 8.53 -19.16 13.66
CA MET A 18 7.15 -19.04 13.21
C MET A 18 6.78 -20.27 12.38
N ASN A 19 5.58 -20.77 12.57
CA ASN A 19 5.08 -21.94 11.85
C ASN A 19 3.69 -21.63 11.30
N GLY A 20 3.60 -21.39 10.01
CA GLY A 20 2.36 -21.02 9.33
C GLY A 20 2.62 -20.41 7.96
N ASP A 21 1.55 -20.00 7.31
CA ASP A 21 1.59 -19.32 6.03
C ASP A 21 1.50 -17.81 6.25
N TYR A 22 2.52 -17.10 5.84
CA TYR A 22 2.61 -15.64 5.99
C TYR A 22 2.74 -14.98 4.64
N LYS A 23 2.07 -13.83 4.48
CA LYS A 23 2.12 -13.04 3.26
C LYS A 23 2.55 -11.61 3.55
N LEU A 24 3.34 -11.07 2.63
CA LEU A 24 3.72 -9.68 2.57
C LEU A 24 2.81 -8.94 1.58
N VAL A 25 2.15 -7.91 2.06
CA VAL A 25 1.42 -6.94 1.22
C VAL A 25 2.17 -5.62 1.22
N VAL A 26 2.35 -5.06 0.04
CA VAL A 26 2.95 -3.73 -0.14
C VAL A 26 2.03 -2.91 -1.02
N CYS A 27 1.71 -1.69 -0.56
CA CYS A 27 0.83 -0.79 -1.29
C CYS A 27 1.27 0.67 -1.14
N LEU A 28 0.72 1.53 -2.00
CA LEU A 28 0.82 2.98 -1.90
C LEU A 28 -0.44 3.54 -1.26
N THR A 29 -0.26 4.41 -0.29
CA THR A 29 -1.32 5.20 0.33
C THR A 29 -1.02 6.68 0.16
N GLU A 30 -2.07 7.50 0.19
CA GLU A 30 -1.95 8.96 0.12
C GLU A 30 -2.64 9.61 1.30
N ASN A 31 -1.98 10.60 1.87
CA ASN A 31 -2.51 11.44 2.95
C ASN A 31 -2.95 12.80 2.40
N ASN A 32 -3.67 13.54 3.24
CA ASN A 32 -4.07 14.93 3.02
C ASN A 32 -4.99 15.13 1.79
N ILE A 33 -5.86 14.18 1.50
CA ILE A 33 -6.84 14.30 0.44
C ILE A 33 -8.09 14.98 1.01
N THR A 34 -8.38 16.20 0.55
CA THR A 34 -9.60 16.91 0.93
C THR A 34 -10.75 16.47 0.06
N ASN A 35 -11.78 15.89 0.66
CA ASN A 35 -12.98 15.45 -0.05
C ASN A 35 -14.15 15.29 0.93
N TRP A 36 -15.34 15.03 0.38
CA TRP A 36 -16.55 14.76 1.15
C TRP A 36 -16.39 13.56 2.08
N GLN A 37 -16.88 13.73 3.30
CA GLN A 37 -17.05 12.65 4.28
C GLN A 37 -18.46 12.71 4.84
N LYS A 38 -19.11 11.56 4.92
CA LYS A 38 -20.41 11.40 5.58
C LYS A 38 -20.27 10.54 6.83
N ASP A 39 -20.66 11.10 7.97
CA ASP A 39 -20.76 10.40 9.24
C ASP A 39 -22.18 10.52 9.78
N GLY A 40 -22.96 9.47 9.62
CA GLY A 40 -24.37 9.47 9.96
C GLY A 40 -25.15 10.53 9.15
N THR A 41 -25.62 11.59 9.83
CA THR A 41 -26.35 12.71 9.24
C THR A 41 -25.47 13.93 8.93
N ILE A 42 -24.20 13.90 9.35
CA ILE A 42 -23.25 14.99 9.17
C ILE A 42 -22.51 14.78 7.86
N GLU A 43 -22.49 15.81 7.01
CA GLU A 43 -21.76 15.83 5.74
C GLU A 43 -20.68 16.93 5.82
N ASP A 44 -19.40 16.54 5.70
CA ASP A 44 -18.29 17.47 5.68
C ASP A 44 -17.63 17.48 4.29
N PRO A 45 -17.75 18.55 3.50
CA PRO A 45 -17.16 18.65 2.18
C PRO A 45 -15.64 18.88 2.22
N SER A 46 -15.10 19.24 3.36
CA SER A 46 -13.70 19.63 3.56
C SER A 46 -12.93 18.66 4.44
N TYR A 47 -13.44 17.43 4.59
CA TYR A 47 -12.76 16.43 5.39
C TYR A 47 -11.41 16.04 4.78
N ILE A 48 -10.38 15.93 5.64
CA ILE A 48 -9.03 15.54 5.23
C ILE A 48 -8.85 14.04 5.45
N HIS A 49 -8.89 13.30 4.36
CA HIS A 49 -8.67 11.86 4.37
C HIS A 49 -7.18 11.54 4.51
N LYS A 50 -6.88 10.48 5.25
CA LYS A 50 -5.53 9.91 5.43
C LYS A 50 -5.53 8.44 5.08
N HIS A 51 -4.35 7.92 4.72
CA HIS A 51 -4.14 6.51 4.37
C HIS A 51 -5.09 5.99 3.28
N VAL A 52 -5.39 6.83 2.31
CA VAL A 52 -6.23 6.43 1.16
C VAL A 52 -5.41 5.49 0.27
N LEU A 53 -5.89 4.26 0.09
CA LEU A 53 -5.25 3.30 -0.79
C LEU A 53 -5.26 3.81 -2.23
N ARG A 54 -4.09 3.84 -2.86
CA ARG A 54 -3.92 4.24 -4.26
C ARG A 54 -3.62 3.06 -5.16
N SER A 55 -2.68 2.20 -4.79
CA SER A 55 -2.32 1.02 -5.59
C SER A 55 -1.66 -0.04 -4.73
N PHE A 56 -1.80 -1.30 -5.12
CA PHE A 56 -0.98 -2.38 -4.61
C PHE A 56 0.28 -2.54 -5.47
N LEU A 57 1.41 -2.79 -4.83
CA LEU A 57 2.67 -3.20 -5.49
C LEU A 57 2.81 -4.73 -5.50
N THR A 58 2.07 -5.41 -4.63
CA THR A 58 1.87 -6.86 -4.61
C THR A 58 0.51 -7.21 -5.20
N PRO A 59 0.20 -8.50 -5.48
CA PRO A 59 -1.19 -8.94 -5.59
C PRO A 59 -1.99 -8.51 -4.36
N THR A 60 -3.31 -8.38 -4.50
CA THR A 60 -4.22 -7.89 -3.42
C THR A 60 -4.02 -8.64 -2.10
N TRP A 61 -3.82 -9.96 -2.18
CA TRP A 61 -3.60 -10.82 -1.02
C TRP A 61 -2.12 -11.00 -0.65
N GLY A 62 -1.21 -10.29 -1.33
CA GLY A 62 0.22 -10.31 -1.05
C GLY A 62 0.99 -11.43 -1.74
N ASN A 63 2.30 -11.41 -1.51
CA ASN A 63 3.22 -12.46 -1.93
C ASN A 63 3.53 -13.38 -0.74
N ASP A 64 3.76 -14.66 -1.00
CA ASP A 64 4.22 -15.58 0.03
C ASP A 64 5.58 -15.12 0.57
N LEU A 65 5.68 -15.03 1.88
CA LEU A 65 6.93 -14.62 2.54
C LEU A 65 7.94 -15.76 2.50
N SER A 66 7.48 -16.99 2.83
CA SER A 66 8.24 -18.22 2.75
C SER A 66 7.27 -19.40 2.61
N ALA A 67 7.70 -20.46 1.90
CA ALA A 67 6.99 -21.75 1.82
C ALA A 67 7.48 -22.76 2.85
N GLU A 68 8.48 -22.41 3.67
CA GLU A 68 9.15 -23.28 4.63
C GLU A 68 9.01 -22.73 6.05
N GLU A 69 9.42 -23.54 7.03
CA GLU A 69 9.50 -23.10 8.41
C GLU A 69 10.42 -21.89 8.55
N ILE A 70 9.94 -20.87 9.26
CA ILE A 70 10.68 -19.64 9.53
C ILE A 70 11.31 -19.75 10.92
N ASN A 71 12.62 -19.62 10.99
CA ASN A 71 13.36 -19.64 12.24
C ASN A 71 13.69 -18.23 12.71
N SER A 72 13.92 -18.08 14.02
CA SER A 72 14.41 -16.83 14.58
C SER A 72 15.71 -16.39 13.89
N GLY A 73 15.77 -15.15 13.40
CA GLY A 73 16.89 -14.59 12.67
C GLY A 73 16.82 -14.76 11.15
N ASP A 74 15.84 -15.50 10.62
CA ASP A 74 15.63 -15.59 9.18
C ASP A 74 15.23 -14.22 8.61
N GLY A 75 15.94 -13.79 7.56
CA GLY A 75 15.71 -12.53 6.89
C GLY A 75 15.10 -12.73 5.50
N PHE A 76 14.24 -11.79 5.13
CA PHE A 76 13.57 -11.75 3.82
C PHE A 76 13.78 -10.37 3.19
N SER A 77 13.98 -10.35 1.88
CA SER A 77 14.14 -9.12 1.12
C SER A 77 13.29 -9.17 -0.15
N ASN A 78 12.40 -8.20 -0.32
CA ASN A 78 11.48 -8.11 -1.45
C ASN A 78 11.61 -6.73 -2.09
N GLY A 79 11.90 -6.69 -3.40
CA GLY A 79 12.05 -5.45 -4.16
C GLY A 79 10.89 -5.20 -5.11
N TYR A 80 10.51 -3.93 -5.24
CA TYR A 80 9.43 -3.47 -6.12
C TYR A 80 9.88 -2.22 -6.86
N SER A 81 9.77 -2.24 -8.20
CA SER A 81 10.05 -1.08 -9.05
C SER A 81 8.77 -0.63 -9.73
N PHE A 82 8.48 0.67 -9.71
CA PHE A 82 7.27 1.22 -10.30
C PHE A 82 7.44 2.68 -10.71
N ILE A 83 6.55 3.12 -11.59
CA ILE A 83 6.42 4.51 -12.02
C ILE A 83 5.07 5.02 -11.50
N VAL A 84 5.09 6.11 -10.73
CA VAL A 84 3.87 6.65 -10.07
C VAL A 84 2.82 7.03 -11.11
N SER A 85 3.22 7.71 -12.19
CA SER A 85 2.29 8.14 -13.25
C SER A 85 1.64 6.95 -13.97
N ASP A 86 2.32 5.81 -14.10
CA ASP A 86 1.72 4.62 -14.70
C ASP A 86 0.62 4.05 -13.79
N LEU A 87 0.90 3.93 -12.49
CA LEU A 87 -0.09 3.46 -11.50
C LEU A 87 -1.29 4.40 -11.39
N GLU A 88 -1.04 5.72 -11.45
CA GLU A 88 -2.11 6.72 -11.46
C GLU A 88 -2.99 6.59 -12.70
N ASN A 89 -2.39 6.43 -13.88
CA ASN A 89 -3.12 6.23 -15.13
C ASN A 89 -3.96 4.94 -15.10
N ASP A 90 -3.45 3.86 -14.53
CA ASP A 90 -4.21 2.62 -14.35
C ASP A 90 -5.45 2.85 -13.48
N ASN A 91 -5.33 3.60 -12.38
CA ASN A 91 -6.46 3.95 -11.53
C ASN A 91 -7.47 4.86 -12.25
N ILE A 92 -7.01 5.86 -13.01
CA ILE A 92 -7.89 6.71 -13.82
C ILE A 92 -8.67 5.85 -14.80
N ASN A 93 -7.99 4.99 -15.56
CA ASN A 93 -8.62 4.11 -16.54
C ASN A 93 -9.64 3.18 -15.88
N TYR A 94 -9.27 2.56 -14.75
CA TYR A 94 -10.18 1.67 -14.02
C TYR A 94 -11.44 2.41 -13.53
N SER A 95 -11.29 3.64 -13.03
CA SER A 95 -12.41 4.45 -12.54
C SER A 95 -13.39 4.88 -13.63
N THR A 96 -13.01 4.81 -14.92
CA THR A 96 -13.94 5.00 -16.03
C THR A 96 -14.81 3.77 -16.32
N THR A 97 -14.42 2.61 -15.83
CA THR A 97 -15.13 1.33 -16.08
C THR A 97 -16.18 1.01 -15.03
N LEU A 98 -16.16 1.69 -13.88
CA LEU A 98 -17.08 1.47 -12.77
C LEU A 98 -17.94 2.70 -12.51
N PRO A 99 -19.23 2.50 -12.13
CA PRO A 99 -20.07 3.62 -11.72
C PRO A 99 -19.43 4.42 -10.56
N PRO A 100 -19.47 5.75 -10.59
CA PRO A 100 -20.13 6.66 -11.52
C PRO A 100 -19.37 7.00 -12.82
N PHE A 101 -18.36 6.25 -13.21
CA PHE A 101 -17.58 6.41 -14.46
C PHE A 101 -16.92 7.79 -14.62
N THR A 102 -16.48 8.36 -13.54
CA THR A 102 -15.98 9.76 -13.51
C THR A 102 -14.54 9.91 -13.98
N GLY A 103 -13.73 8.84 -13.96
CA GLY A 103 -12.31 8.92 -14.29
C GLY A 103 -11.49 9.81 -13.36
N ASN A 104 -11.98 10.09 -12.13
CA ASN A 104 -11.36 11.06 -11.22
C ASN A 104 -10.46 10.45 -10.15
N ALA A 105 -9.91 9.25 -10.37
CA ALA A 105 -9.01 8.56 -9.44
C ALA A 105 -7.54 9.02 -9.55
N GLY A 106 -7.28 10.11 -10.28
CA GLY A 106 -5.96 10.72 -10.42
C GLY A 106 -5.71 11.89 -9.47
N ASN A 107 -4.79 12.76 -9.87
CA ASN A 107 -4.30 13.92 -9.12
C ASN A 107 -3.58 13.52 -7.82
N TRP A 108 -2.75 12.49 -7.91
CA TRP A 108 -1.94 12.05 -6.78
C TRP A 108 -0.85 13.08 -6.46
N ASP A 109 -0.72 13.42 -5.19
CA ASP A 109 0.39 14.27 -4.73
C ASP A 109 1.53 13.41 -4.21
N ILE A 110 2.62 13.34 -4.98
CA ILE A 110 3.80 12.54 -4.66
C ILE A 110 4.41 12.89 -3.29
N ASN A 111 4.24 14.13 -2.81
CA ASN A 111 4.72 14.55 -1.49
C ASN A 111 3.91 13.94 -0.35
N ASN A 112 2.71 13.46 -0.64
CA ASN A 112 1.79 12.84 0.30
C ASN A 112 1.64 11.33 0.09
N LEU A 113 2.43 10.74 -0.81
CA LEU A 113 2.46 9.30 -1.03
C LEU A 113 3.39 8.60 -0.03
N TYR A 114 2.91 7.46 0.44
CA TYR A 114 3.60 6.58 1.37
C TYR A 114 3.59 5.14 0.86
N VAL A 115 4.67 4.43 1.12
CA VAL A 115 4.70 2.97 1.00
C VAL A 115 4.27 2.39 2.34
N LEU A 116 3.25 1.57 2.33
CA LEU A 116 2.78 0.78 3.46
C LEU A 116 3.07 -0.69 3.18
N ALA A 117 3.75 -1.35 4.11
CA ALA A 117 4.03 -2.78 4.05
C ALA A 117 3.52 -3.46 5.31
N TYR A 118 2.87 -4.61 5.17
CA TYR A 118 2.48 -5.42 6.31
C TYR A 118 2.59 -6.91 6.03
N ILE A 119 2.84 -7.67 7.09
CA ILE A 119 2.88 -9.13 7.07
C ILE A 119 1.70 -9.63 7.88
N TYR A 120 0.98 -10.61 7.35
CA TYR A 120 -0.15 -11.23 8.03
C TYR A 120 -0.12 -12.75 7.96
N ASP A 121 -0.77 -13.38 8.94
CA ASP A 121 -1.01 -14.82 8.99
C ASP A 121 -2.26 -15.15 8.15
N VAL A 122 -2.10 -16.01 7.15
CA VAL A 122 -3.18 -16.40 6.23
C VAL A 122 -4.31 -17.16 6.94
N SER A 123 -4.00 -17.86 8.03
CA SER A 123 -4.95 -18.71 8.74
C SER A 123 -6.04 -17.95 9.51
N ASN A 124 -5.72 -16.74 9.97
CA ASN A 124 -6.59 -15.93 10.82
C ASN A 124 -6.64 -14.44 10.45
N TYR A 125 -5.87 -14.02 9.43
CA TYR A 125 -5.71 -12.64 8.97
C TYR A 125 -5.14 -11.67 10.05
N GLU A 126 -4.44 -12.20 11.04
CA GLU A 126 -3.74 -11.39 12.02
C GLU A 126 -2.57 -10.65 11.38
N ILE A 127 -2.52 -9.33 11.56
CA ILE A 127 -1.37 -8.50 11.14
C ILE A 127 -0.28 -8.64 12.18
N LEU A 128 0.88 -9.18 11.78
CA LEU A 128 2.02 -9.38 12.66
C LEU A 128 2.88 -8.13 12.78
N GLN A 129 3.05 -7.43 11.68
CA GLN A 129 3.87 -6.22 11.60
C GLN A 129 3.37 -5.32 10.47
N VAL A 130 3.45 -4.03 10.69
CA VAL A 130 3.17 -3.00 9.67
C VAL A 130 4.22 -1.89 9.77
N GLU A 131 4.63 -1.38 8.62
CA GLU A 131 5.51 -0.23 8.52
C GLU A 131 5.06 0.69 7.40
N GLU A 132 5.20 1.99 7.61
CA GLU A 132 4.88 3.02 6.64
C GLU A 132 6.07 3.98 6.49
N LYS A 133 6.38 4.34 5.24
CA LYS A 133 7.44 5.30 4.93
C LYS A 133 7.02 6.23 3.81
N SER A 134 7.31 7.53 3.96
CA SER A 134 7.12 8.50 2.88
C SER A 134 7.90 8.06 1.63
N LEU A 135 7.26 8.16 0.47
CA LEU A 135 7.88 7.84 -0.81
C LEU A 135 9.04 8.78 -1.11
N LEU A 136 8.89 10.06 -0.80
CA LEU A 136 9.98 11.03 -0.84
C LEU A 136 10.62 11.10 0.55
N SER A 137 11.71 10.38 0.74
CA SER A 137 12.56 10.54 1.94
C SER A 137 13.12 11.95 1.96
N LYS A 138 12.81 12.70 3.01
CA LYS A 138 13.51 13.95 3.35
C LYS A 138 14.78 13.63 4.11
#